data_4d4164bfe780cfce1b100d4cefd678b6
#
_entry.id   4d4164bfe780cfce1b100d4cefd678b6
#
_cell.length_a   1.000
_cell.length_b   1.000
_cell.length_c   1.000
_cell.angle_alpha   90.00
_cell.angle_beta   90.00
_cell.angle_gamma   90.00
#
_symmetry.space_group_name_H-M   'P 1'
#
loop_
_entity.id
_entity.type
_entity.pdbx_description
1 polymer ?
#
loop_
_entity_poly.entity_id
_entity_poly.type
_entity_poly.pdbx_seq_one_letter_code
_entity_poly.pdbx_strand_id
1 'polypeptide(L)' 'MKIPEIKRLVTTHNLDSLEKAELALVQEETMPFEVHGEDDGEVLTHILAAKWILEDMENSGRALKDSLRAYSQKVRNSIS' A
#
# COMPACT_ATOMS: atom_id res chain seq x y z
N MET A 1 8.65 2.89 -6.51
CA MET A 1 7.87 2.86 -5.27
C MET A 1 8.33 3.96 -4.33
N LYS A 2 7.41 4.76 -3.85
CA LYS A 2 7.75 5.92 -3.01
C LYS A 2 7.23 5.72 -1.59
N ILE A 3 8.15 5.60 -0.65
CA ILE A 3 7.83 5.33 0.76
C ILE A 3 6.90 6.40 1.37
N PRO A 4 7.11 7.72 1.12
CA PRO A 4 6.18 8.71 1.66
C PRO A 4 4.72 8.50 1.25
N GLU A 5 4.49 8.05 0.02
CA GLU A 5 3.12 7.79 -0.44
C GLU A 5 2.52 6.59 0.26
N ILE A 6 3.30 5.53 0.47
CA ILE A 6 2.84 4.36 1.22
C ILE A 6 2.47 4.76 2.65
N LYS A 7 3.30 5.55 3.31
CA LYS A 7 3.01 6.05 4.66
C LYS A 7 1.73 6.86 4.69
N ARG A 8 1.54 7.74 3.69
CA ARG A 8 0.34 8.56 3.61
C ARG A 8 -0.91 7.69 3.52
N LEU A 9 -0.88 6.67 2.65
CA LEU A 9 -2.01 5.77 2.48
C LEU A 9 -2.32 5.00 3.76
N VAL A 10 -1.30 4.50 4.45
CA VAL A 10 -1.48 3.75 5.69
C VAL A 10 -2.09 4.62 6.79
N THR A 11 -1.69 5.89 6.87
CA THR A 11 -2.12 6.77 7.95
C THR A 11 -3.46 7.47 7.68
N THR A 12 -3.87 7.57 6.40
CA THR A 12 -5.08 8.30 6.03
C THR A 12 -6.24 7.41 5.57
N HIS A 13 -5.96 6.14 5.28
CA HIS A 13 -6.97 5.21 4.77
C HIS A 13 -6.95 3.90 5.56
N ASN A 14 -7.99 3.08 5.38
CA ASN A 14 -8.07 1.76 6.00
C ASN A 14 -8.08 0.67 4.92
N LEU A 15 -8.07 -0.59 5.35
CA LEU A 15 -8.05 -1.73 4.42
C LEU A 15 -9.25 -1.70 3.46
N ASP A 16 -10.43 -1.38 3.96
CA ASP A 16 -11.63 -1.35 3.13
C ASP A 16 -11.54 -0.31 2.02
N SER A 17 -11.10 0.90 2.34
CA SER A 17 -10.97 1.96 1.34
C SER A 17 -9.85 1.67 0.34
N LEU A 18 -8.75 1.08 0.80
CA LEU A 18 -7.66 0.69 -0.09
C LEU A 18 -8.09 -0.42 -1.04
N GLU A 19 -8.89 -1.37 -0.57
CA GLU A 19 -9.42 -2.42 -1.43
C GLU A 19 -10.33 -1.86 -2.50
N LYS A 20 -11.17 -0.88 -2.16
CA LYS A 20 -12.02 -0.21 -3.14
C LYS A 20 -11.18 0.52 -4.19
N ALA A 21 -10.10 1.15 -3.78
CA ALA A 21 -9.19 1.82 -4.70
C ALA A 21 -8.51 0.82 -5.63
N GLU A 22 -8.08 -0.31 -5.10
CA GLU A 22 -7.47 -1.38 -5.90
C GLU A 22 -8.45 -1.88 -6.97
N LEU A 23 -9.69 -2.16 -6.57
CA LEU A 23 -10.70 -2.64 -7.51
C LEU A 23 -11.00 -1.62 -8.60
N ALA A 24 -11.13 -0.34 -8.21
CA ALA A 24 -11.39 0.73 -9.18
C ALA A 24 -10.26 0.82 -10.19
N LEU A 25 -9.01 0.72 -9.73
CA LEU A 25 -7.86 0.79 -10.62
C LEU A 25 -7.83 -0.39 -11.61
N VAL A 26 -8.04 -1.60 -11.09
CA VAL A 26 -8.01 -2.82 -11.91
C VAL A 26 -9.14 -2.82 -12.93
N GLN A 27 -10.31 -2.30 -12.57
CA GLN A 27 -11.48 -2.27 -13.44
C GLN A 27 -11.53 -1.00 -14.31
N GLU A 28 -10.51 -0.16 -14.21
CA GLU A 28 -10.42 1.09 -14.97
C GLU A 28 -11.60 2.04 -14.69
N GLU A 29 -12.03 2.05 -13.43
CA GLU A 29 -13.09 2.93 -12.95
C GLU A 29 -12.51 4.16 -12.25
N THR A 30 -13.37 5.14 -11.94
CA THR A 30 -12.95 6.33 -11.24
C THR A 30 -12.45 5.96 -9.84
N MET A 31 -11.25 6.44 -9.51
CA MET A 31 -10.65 6.19 -8.19
C MET A 31 -11.44 6.91 -7.09
N PRO A 32 -11.66 6.24 -5.94
CA PRO A 32 -12.39 6.85 -4.82
C PRO A 32 -11.59 7.97 -4.12
N PHE A 33 -10.28 7.98 -4.29
CA PHE A 33 -9.40 9.03 -3.78
C PHE A 33 -8.11 9.02 -4.59
N GLU A 34 -7.32 10.09 -4.44
CA GLU A 34 -6.07 10.22 -5.19
C GLU A 34 -4.98 9.35 -4.58
N VAL A 35 -4.26 8.62 -5.44
CA VAL A 35 -3.06 7.89 -5.08
C VAL A 35 -1.95 8.34 -6.04
N HIS A 36 -0.84 8.81 -5.50
CA HIS A 36 0.26 9.32 -6.31
C HIS A 36 1.10 8.18 -6.88
N GLY A 37 1.53 8.36 -8.13
CA GLY A 37 2.38 7.40 -8.82
C GLY A 37 2.59 7.88 -10.24
N GLU A 38 3.68 7.46 -10.86
CA GLU A 38 4.02 7.88 -12.22
C GLU A 38 3.16 7.19 -13.27
N ASP A 39 2.69 5.97 -12.95
CA ASP A 39 1.81 5.21 -13.82
C ASP A 39 0.91 4.32 -12.97
N ASP A 40 -0.02 3.62 -13.61
CA ASP A 40 -0.97 2.75 -12.92
C ASP A 40 -0.27 1.61 -12.19
N GLY A 41 0.84 1.13 -12.71
CA GLY A 41 1.63 0.09 -12.05
C GLY A 41 2.20 0.55 -10.72
N GLU A 42 2.73 1.77 -10.67
CA GLU A 42 3.25 2.33 -9.43
C GLU A 42 2.11 2.62 -8.44
N VAL A 43 0.99 3.17 -8.93
CA VAL A 43 -0.18 3.41 -8.09
C VAL A 43 -0.65 2.11 -7.46
N LEU A 44 -0.77 1.05 -8.24
CA LEU A 44 -1.18 -0.27 -7.72
C LEU A 44 -0.19 -0.79 -6.69
N THR A 45 1.11 -0.64 -6.94
CA THR A 45 2.14 -1.06 -6.01
C THR A 45 2.00 -0.36 -4.66
N HIS A 46 1.72 0.96 -4.68
CA HIS A 46 1.53 1.72 -3.45
C HIS A 46 0.31 1.22 -2.67
N ILE A 47 -0.80 0.93 -3.37
CA ILE A 47 -2.01 0.41 -2.72
C ILE A 47 -1.75 -0.96 -2.09
N LEU A 48 -1.12 -1.86 -2.82
CA LEU A 48 -0.84 -3.21 -2.34
C LEU A 48 0.12 -3.18 -1.14
N ALA A 49 1.14 -2.33 -1.21
CA ALA A 49 2.08 -2.15 -0.10
C ALA A 49 1.37 -1.64 1.15
N ALA A 50 0.50 -0.63 1.00
CA ALA A 50 -0.24 -0.07 2.12
C ALA A 50 -1.19 -1.10 2.74
N LYS A 51 -1.86 -1.90 1.91
CA LYS A 51 -2.73 -2.98 2.40
C LYS A 51 -1.93 -4.00 3.21
N TRP A 52 -0.80 -4.44 2.67
CA TRP A 52 0.04 -5.42 3.37
C TRP A 52 0.49 -4.89 4.73
N ILE A 53 0.92 -3.62 4.76
CA ILE A 53 1.41 -3.00 6.00
C ILE A 53 0.29 -2.88 7.04
N LEU A 54 -0.92 -2.46 6.63
CA LEU A 54 -2.04 -2.37 7.55
C LEU A 54 -2.39 -3.74 8.13
N GLU A 55 -2.41 -4.79 7.31
CA GLU A 55 -2.66 -6.15 7.77
C GLU A 55 -1.57 -6.62 8.73
N ASP A 56 -0.31 -6.35 8.41
CA ASP A 56 0.81 -6.74 9.28
C ASP A 56 0.74 -6.02 10.63
N MET A 57 0.44 -4.73 10.62
CA MET A 57 0.30 -3.96 11.87
C MET A 57 -0.81 -4.53 12.76
N GLU A 58 -1.94 -4.91 12.15
CA GLU A 58 -3.06 -5.48 12.86
C GLU A 58 -2.72 -6.87 13.43
N ASN A 59 -2.09 -7.71 12.63
CA ASN A 59 -1.82 -9.10 13.01
C ASN A 59 -0.62 -9.25 13.94
N SER A 60 0.40 -8.42 13.79
CA SER A 60 1.64 -8.55 14.57
C SER A 60 1.73 -7.56 15.73
N GLY A 61 0.95 -6.48 15.69
CA GLY A 61 1.05 -5.41 16.67
C GLY A 61 2.24 -4.48 16.46
N ARG A 62 2.94 -4.60 15.32
CA ARG A 62 4.09 -3.74 15.02
C ARG A 62 3.66 -2.29 14.78
N ALA A 63 4.55 -1.36 15.12
CA ALA A 63 4.39 0.03 14.73
C ALA A 63 4.60 0.17 13.22
N LEU A 64 4.09 1.25 12.63
CA LEU A 64 4.22 1.51 11.20
C LEU A 64 5.67 1.40 10.72
N LYS A 65 6.60 1.98 11.44
CA LYS A 65 8.02 1.96 11.09
C LYS A 65 8.54 0.53 10.91
N ASP A 66 8.19 -0.34 11.85
CA ASP A 66 8.67 -1.72 11.83
C ASP A 66 7.97 -2.55 10.76
N SER A 67 6.69 -2.33 10.54
CA SER A 67 5.94 -3.00 9.49
C SER A 67 6.45 -2.59 8.11
N LEU A 68 6.75 -1.31 7.93
CA LEU A 68 7.32 -0.80 6.69
C LEU A 68 8.67 -1.44 6.39
N ARG A 69 9.49 -1.59 7.43
CA ARG A 69 10.79 -2.26 7.30
C ARG A 69 10.61 -3.73 6.91
N ALA A 70 9.64 -4.41 7.53
CA ALA A 70 9.33 -5.80 7.20
C ALA A 70 8.89 -5.94 5.76
N TYR A 71 8.07 -5.00 5.27
CA TYR A 71 7.64 -4.99 3.87
C TYR A 71 8.81 -4.80 2.92
N SER A 72 9.69 -3.85 3.22
CA SER A 72 10.87 -3.59 2.39
C SER A 72 11.77 -4.83 2.31
N GLN A 73 11.93 -5.53 3.42
CA GLN A 73 12.71 -6.75 3.47
C GLN A 73 12.08 -7.85 2.63
N LYS A 74 10.75 -7.99 2.73
CA LYS A 74 9.99 -8.97 1.96
C LYS A 74 10.16 -8.74 0.45
N VAL A 75 10.02 -7.50 0.01
CA VAL A 75 10.17 -7.15 -1.41
C VAL A 75 11.59 -7.43 -1.89
N ARG A 76 12.59 -7.06 -1.09
CA ARG A 76 13.99 -7.31 -1.43
C ARG A 76 14.26 -8.79 -1.59
N ASN A 77 13.73 -9.61 -0.69
CA ASN A 77 13.94 -11.06 -0.74
C ASN A 77 13.23 -11.72 -1.93
N SER A 78 12.14 -11.13 -2.39
CA SER A 78 11.38 -11.66 -3.53
C SER A 78 12.10 -11.46 -4.86
N ILE A 79 13.00 -10.49 -4.92
CA ILE A 79 13.69 -10.12 -6.16
C ILE A 79 14.98 -10.90 -6.35
N SER A 80 15.58 -11.34 -5.28
CA SER A 80 16.88 -12.03 -5.31
C SER A 80 16.81 -13.46 -5.82
#